data_1afb130055c9dd396fc912f7e1c0f53c
#
_entry.id   1afb130055c9dd396fc912f7e1c0f53c
#
_cell.length_a   1.000
_cell.length_b   1.000
_cell.length_c   1.000
_cell.angle_alpha   90.00
_cell.angle_beta   90.00
_cell.angle_gamma   90.00
#
_symmetry.space_group_name_H-M   'P 1'
#
loop_
_entity.id
_entity.type
_entity.pdbx_description
1 polymer ?
#
loop_
_entity_poly.entity_id
_entity_poly.type
_entity_poly.pdbx_seq_one_letter_code
_entity_poly.pdbx_strand_id
1 'polypeptide(L)'
;MDEQLEQIEGVVEDIIYENEDNGYVVFEISGGGVLTVVCGIVGELHAGESVICRGRYENHATYGRQFHAQECETDMPKDLEAVYAFLASRSLPYIGARTADKIIDMFGAEALEVIANDPARLTKIPGISPDKADRIQQEFKRMFGMRELIAYLAQFEISPRKAMEVFKAFGVGAMQAIASNPYLLCGEPLQLDFRHADSIAQYYHMEGDCAQRLEAALLRTLRHNAGNGHTCLPRAQLLATASNFIHQPPEKLARALDHCIETEELCVKMFDAVPYIYLPDLLAAEQDIADRLNLLAKRGKNTARELDKNIQILELTQGFAYAPLQREAIRKAMTENCLVLTGGPGTGKTTTVNAILQLLENQAERVALCAPTGRAAKRLSELTGRKASTIHRLLEVEYTGGVVSFIHNDKNLLKCDVVILDEMSMVDVKLFQALIAALRYTCRIIMVGDADQLPSVGAGNILSEVIRSGCVPTVCLNEIFRQAKRSLIVENAHHIISGEPLQKGSKTDDFFFLEADGEAAQRLVCDLVTTRLPRSYGFDPIRDIQVLCPTKLGPTGTQALNVELQNLLNPPQKGK
;
A
#
# COMPACT_ATOMS: atom_id res chain seq x y z
N MET A 1 -31.59 -1.77 8.80
CA MET A 1 -32.06 -2.32 10.06
C MET A 1 -30.91 -2.15 11.03
N ASP A 2 -31.01 -1.19 11.95
CA ASP A 2 -30.06 -1.07 13.04
C ASP A 2 -30.26 -2.28 13.94
N GLU A 3 -29.40 -3.25 13.84
CA GLU A 3 -29.36 -4.37 14.76
C GLU A 3 -28.81 -3.84 16.10
N GLN A 4 -29.65 -3.87 17.14
CA GLN A 4 -29.27 -3.45 18.49
C GLN A 4 -28.08 -4.27 18.98
N LEU A 5 -26.99 -3.59 19.35
CA LEU A 5 -25.85 -4.20 20.04
C LEU A 5 -26.30 -4.59 21.46
N GLU A 6 -25.91 -5.77 21.88
CA GLU A 6 -26.07 -6.19 23.28
C GLU A 6 -24.96 -5.56 24.12
N GLN A 7 -25.24 -5.26 25.38
CA GLN A 7 -24.27 -4.75 26.34
C GLN A 7 -24.05 -5.77 27.45
N ILE A 8 -22.78 -6.03 27.75
CA ILE A 8 -22.37 -6.83 28.91
C ILE A 8 -21.38 -6.04 29.75
N GLU A 9 -21.39 -6.24 31.05
CA GLU A 9 -20.48 -5.59 31.99
C GLU A 9 -19.91 -6.61 32.97
N GLY A 10 -18.68 -6.36 33.42
CA GLY A 10 -18.02 -7.24 34.38
C GLY A 10 -16.58 -6.78 34.66
N VAL A 11 -15.92 -7.57 35.53
CA VAL A 11 -14.52 -7.39 35.85
C VAL A 11 -13.70 -8.40 35.05
N VAL A 12 -12.57 -7.97 34.48
CA VAL A 12 -11.64 -8.83 33.74
C VAL A 12 -10.96 -9.79 34.73
N GLU A 13 -11.19 -11.08 34.56
CA GLU A 13 -10.57 -12.13 35.40
C GLU A 13 -9.23 -12.58 34.83
N ASP A 14 -9.17 -12.87 33.53
CA ASP A 14 -7.97 -13.36 32.87
C ASP A 14 -7.90 -12.94 31.40
N ILE A 15 -6.66 -12.79 30.89
CA ILE A 15 -6.36 -12.52 29.46
C ILE A 15 -5.91 -13.84 28.82
N ILE A 16 -6.76 -14.41 27.96
CA ILE A 16 -6.47 -15.67 27.28
C ILE A 16 -5.47 -15.48 26.13
N TYR A 17 -5.64 -14.39 25.37
CA TYR A 17 -4.80 -14.09 24.23
C TYR A 17 -4.79 -12.59 23.95
N GLU A 18 -3.62 -12.06 23.64
CA GLU A 18 -3.43 -10.67 23.25
C GLU A 18 -2.50 -10.56 22.03
N ASN A 19 -2.85 -9.66 21.12
CA ASN A 19 -2.02 -9.30 19.98
C ASN A 19 -1.70 -7.80 20.04
N GLU A 20 -0.49 -7.49 20.49
CA GLU A 20 -0.01 -6.12 20.68
C GLU A 20 0.02 -5.29 19.40
N ASP A 21 0.14 -5.94 18.21
CA ASP A 21 0.24 -5.22 16.93
C ASP A 21 -1.08 -4.62 16.49
N ASN A 22 -2.19 -5.31 16.73
CA ASN A 22 -3.51 -4.90 16.26
C ASN A 22 -4.53 -4.65 17.40
N GLY A 23 -4.14 -4.85 18.66
CA GLY A 23 -4.99 -4.66 19.84
C GLY A 23 -6.13 -5.64 19.98
N TYR A 24 -6.08 -6.79 19.29
CA TYR A 24 -7.06 -7.85 19.43
C TYR A 24 -6.79 -8.65 20.69
N VAL A 25 -7.79 -8.73 21.56
CA VAL A 25 -7.69 -9.42 22.85
C VAL A 25 -8.83 -10.42 22.98
N VAL A 26 -8.53 -11.59 23.57
CA VAL A 26 -9.50 -12.57 24.05
C VAL A 26 -9.35 -12.67 25.56
N PHE A 27 -10.42 -12.38 26.31
CA PHE A 27 -10.38 -12.27 27.76
C PHE A 27 -11.67 -12.78 28.39
N GLU A 28 -11.61 -13.12 29.68
CA GLU A 28 -12.77 -13.52 30.47
C GLU A 28 -13.20 -12.40 31.38
N ILE A 29 -14.52 -12.13 31.41
CA ILE A 29 -15.13 -11.22 32.37
C ILE A 29 -16.04 -11.95 33.29
N SER A 30 -16.04 -11.54 34.58
CA SER A 30 -16.98 -11.97 35.59
C SER A 30 -18.04 -10.88 35.77
N GLY A 31 -19.27 -11.18 35.39
CA GLY A 31 -20.41 -10.28 35.55
C GLY A 31 -21.63 -11.04 36.08
N GLY A 32 -22.23 -10.59 37.22
CA GLY A 32 -23.38 -11.24 37.81
C GLY A 32 -23.16 -12.70 38.22
N GLY A 33 -21.92 -13.13 38.47
CA GLY A 33 -21.56 -14.51 38.83
C GLY A 33 -21.42 -15.47 37.64
N VAL A 34 -21.39 -14.95 36.40
CA VAL A 34 -21.19 -15.72 35.16
C VAL A 34 -19.89 -15.28 34.49
N LEU A 35 -19.05 -16.26 34.16
CA LEU A 35 -17.86 -16.01 33.33
C LEU A 35 -18.25 -15.99 31.86
N THR A 36 -17.87 -14.93 31.17
CA THR A 36 -18.13 -14.76 29.74
C THR A 36 -16.81 -14.49 29.01
N VAL A 37 -16.55 -15.28 27.94
CA VAL A 37 -15.42 -15.04 27.05
C VAL A 37 -15.78 -13.93 26.08
N VAL A 38 -14.97 -12.89 26.06
CA VAL A 38 -15.10 -11.71 25.19
C VAL A 38 -13.91 -11.68 24.25
N CYS A 39 -14.15 -11.33 22.99
CA CYS A 39 -13.09 -11.10 22.00
C CYS A 39 -13.38 -9.83 21.22
N GLY A 40 -12.33 -9.09 20.88
CA GLY A 40 -12.46 -7.84 20.11
C GLY A 40 -11.17 -7.03 20.05
N ILE A 41 -11.21 -5.93 19.32
CA ILE A 41 -10.10 -4.95 19.29
C ILE A 41 -10.39 -3.92 20.38
N VAL A 42 -9.81 -4.12 21.54
CA VAL A 42 -10.10 -3.32 22.74
C VAL A 42 -8.86 -2.64 23.34
N GLY A 43 -7.68 -2.91 22.75
CA GLY A 43 -6.39 -2.44 23.26
C GLY A 43 -5.88 -3.25 24.45
N GLU A 44 -4.89 -2.74 25.16
CA GLU A 44 -4.34 -3.40 26.36
C GLU A 44 -5.38 -3.49 27.47
N LEU A 45 -5.65 -4.70 27.95
CA LEU A 45 -6.51 -4.99 29.10
C LEU A 45 -5.72 -5.70 30.20
N HIS A 46 -6.20 -5.55 31.42
CA HIS A 46 -5.55 -6.19 32.57
C HIS A 46 -6.57 -6.79 33.53
N ALA A 47 -6.18 -7.87 34.17
CA ALA A 47 -7.03 -8.48 35.20
C ALA A 47 -7.35 -7.48 36.32
N GLY A 48 -8.59 -7.50 36.81
CA GLY A 48 -9.10 -6.57 37.81
C GLY A 48 -9.74 -5.30 37.25
N GLU A 49 -9.72 -5.06 35.96
CA GLU A 49 -10.36 -3.90 35.33
C GLU A 49 -11.85 -4.13 35.13
N SER A 50 -12.64 -3.08 35.36
CA SER A 50 -14.07 -3.10 35.04
C SER A 50 -14.28 -2.72 33.61
N VAL A 51 -15.05 -3.52 32.86
CA VAL A 51 -15.30 -3.31 31.45
C VAL A 51 -16.80 -3.30 31.14
N ILE A 52 -17.19 -2.45 30.21
CA ILE A 52 -18.52 -2.43 29.59
C ILE A 52 -18.30 -2.68 28.10
N CYS A 53 -18.74 -3.84 27.62
CA CYS A 53 -18.59 -4.24 26.23
C CYS A 53 -19.92 -4.17 25.50
N ARG A 54 -19.95 -3.57 24.31
CA ARG A 54 -21.09 -3.57 23.39
C ARG A 54 -20.74 -4.37 22.16
N GLY A 55 -21.59 -5.33 21.80
CA GLY A 55 -21.30 -6.25 20.71
C GLY A 55 -22.39 -7.31 20.52
N ARG A 56 -21.97 -8.49 20.05
CA ARG A 56 -22.88 -9.61 19.78
C ARG A 56 -22.28 -10.94 20.20
N TYR A 57 -23.15 -11.88 20.56
CA TYR A 57 -22.71 -13.25 20.74
C TYR A 57 -22.53 -13.97 19.41
N GLU A 58 -21.38 -14.57 19.23
CA GLU A 58 -21.04 -15.40 18.08
C GLU A 58 -20.59 -16.80 18.51
N ASN A 59 -20.86 -17.80 17.67
CA ASN A 59 -20.39 -19.16 17.92
C ASN A 59 -19.12 -19.41 17.09
N HIS A 60 -17.97 -19.48 17.76
CA HIS A 60 -16.73 -19.88 17.14
C HIS A 60 -16.67 -21.40 16.97
N ALA A 61 -16.23 -21.87 15.79
CA ALA A 61 -16.25 -23.31 15.45
C ALA A 61 -15.42 -24.19 16.42
N THR A 62 -14.38 -23.63 17.04
CA THR A 62 -13.44 -24.34 17.92
C THR A 62 -13.63 -23.97 19.40
N TYR A 63 -13.98 -22.72 19.70
CA TYR A 63 -13.96 -22.18 21.06
C TYR A 63 -15.37 -21.94 21.64
N GLY A 64 -16.43 -22.29 20.90
CA GLY A 64 -17.80 -22.18 21.39
C GLY A 64 -18.37 -20.76 21.35
N ARG A 65 -19.31 -20.47 22.26
CA ARG A 65 -20.01 -19.19 22.32
C ARG A 65 -19.12 -18.12 22.94
N GLN A 66 -18.86 -17.05 22.19
CA GLN A 66 -18.06 -15.89 22.61
C GLN A 66 -18.84 -14.61 22.38
N PHE A 67 -18.56 -13.57 23.15
CA PHE A 67 -19.09 -12.23 22.91
C PHE A 67 -18.08 -11.43 22.08
N HIS A 68 -18.47 -11.08 20.85
CA HIS A 68 -17.64 -10.25 19.98
C HIS A 68 -17.91 -8.77 20.27
N ALA A 69 -16.99 -8.13 21.00
CA ALA A 69 -17.08 -6.72 21.34
C ALA A 69 -16.70 -5.86 20.14
N GLN A 70 -17.58 -4.93 19.77
CA GLN A 70 -17.32 -3.86 18.80
C GLN A 70 -16.83 -2.60 19.50
N GLU A 71 -17.32 -2.37 20.71
CA GLU A 71 -16.90 -1.29 21.60
C GLU A 71 -16.62 -1.87 22.98
N CYS A 72 -15.59 -1.37 23.64
CA CYS A 72 -15.26 -1.73 25.01
C CYS A 72 -14.82 -0.49 25.77
N GLU A 73 -15.59 -0.11 26.76
CA GLU A 73 -15.25 0.95 27.71
C GLU A 73 -14.61 0.31 28.94
N THR A 74 -13.47 0.82 29.36
CA THR A 74 -12.76 0.33 30.55
C THR A 74 -12.72 1.44 31.60
N ASP A 75 -13.06 1.10 32.82
CA ASP A 75 -12.96 2.02 33.95
C ASP A 75 -11.73 1.66 34.80
N MET A 76 -11.09 2.69 35.35
CA MET A 76 -10.01 2.47 36.35
C MET A 76 -10.56 1.71 37.54
N PRO A 77 -9.78 0.76 38.09
CA PRO A 77 -10.12 0.13 39.37
C PRO A 77 -10.32 1.20 40.45
N LYS A 78 -11.49 1.17 41.12
CA LYS A 78 -11.87 2.19 42.13
C LYS A 78 -11.90 1.62 43.55
N ASP A 79 -12.17 0.34 43.67
CA ASP A 79 -12.15 -0.32 44.96
C ASP A 79 -10.78 -0.94 45.26
N LEU A 80 -10.53 -1.19 46.54
CA LEU A 80 -9.23 -1.65 47.05
C LEU A 80 -8.80 -2.99 46.44
N GLU A 81 -9.76 -3.90 46.23
CA GLU A 81 -9.54 -5.26 45.73
C GLU A 81 -9.13 -5.22 44.23
N ALA A 82 -9.86 -4.42 43.45
CA ALA A 82 -9.57 -4.21 42.04
C ALA A 82 -8.22 -3.47 41.80
N VAL A 83 -7.92 -2.46 42.62
CA VAL A 83 -6.60 -1.77 42.58
C VAL A 83 -5.46 -2.74 42.90
N TYR A 84 -5.66 -3.61 43.90
CA TYR A 84 -4.68 -4.65 44.22
C TYR A 84 -4.51 -5.64 43.09
N ALA A 85 -5.60 -6.16 42.52
CA ALA A 85 -5.55 -7.10 41.39
C ALA A 85 -4.80 -6.51 40.20
N PHE A 86 -5.08 -5.26 39.85
CA PHE A 86 -4.36 -4.52 38.79
C PHE A 86 -2.86 -4.40 39.07
N LEU A 87 -2.46 -3.97 40.28
CA LEU A 87 -1.07 -3.82 40.65
C LEU A 87 -0.33 -5.18 40.73
N ALA A 88 -1.01 -6.24 41.17
CA ALA A 88 -0.47 -7.58 41.30
C ALA A 88 -0.32 -8.31 39.95
N SER A 89 -1.07 -7.91 38.92
CA SER A 89 -1.08 -8.52 37.57
C SER A 89 0.25 -8.39 36.81
N ARG A 90 1.23 -7.62 37.33
CA ARG A 90 2.53 -7.28 36.72
C ARG A 90 2.43 -6.41 35.47
N SER A 91 1.31 -5.74 35.26
CA SER A 91 1.10 -4.78 34.17
C SER A 91 2.07 -3.60 34.23
N LEU A 92 2.50 -3.23 35.44
CA LEU A 92 3.47 -2.18 35.66
C LEU A 92 4.87 -2.76 35.96
N PRO A 93 5.94 -2.19 35.40
CA PRO A 93 7.28 -2.68 35.62
C PRO A 93 7.67 -2.58 37.08
N TYR A 94 8.42 -3.55 37.59
CA TYR A 94 8.91 -3.63 38.97
C TYR A 94 7.84 -3.80 40.05
N ILE A 95 6.56 -3.87 39.70
CA ILE A 95 5.44 -4.16 40.60
C ILE A 95 5.01 -5.60 40.39
N GLY A 96 5.08 -6.41 41.41
CA GLY A 96 4.51 -7.74 41.51
C GLY A 96 3.73 -7.85 42.80
N ALA A 97 3.08 -8.97 43.09
CA ALA A 97 2.18 -9.14 44.25
C ALA A 97 2.75 -8.58 45.58
N ARG A 98 4.00 -8.91 45.92
CA ARG A 98 4.64 -8.41 47.15
C ARG A 98 4.87 -6.89 47.17
N THR A 99 5.05 -6.27 46.03
CA THR A 99 5.20 -4.82 45.90
C THR A 99 3.83 -4.16 45.91
N ALA A 100 2.85 -4.79 45.29
CA ALA A 100 1.45 -4.37 45.31
C ALA A 100 0.90 -4.34 46.74
N ASP A 101 1.18 -5.39 47.57
CA ASP A 101 0.80 -5.40 49.01
C ASP A 101 1.32 -4.13 49.70
N LYS A 102 2.60 -3.81 49.56
CA LYS A 102 3.22 -2.64 50.20
C LYS A 102 2.67 -1.30 49.70
N ILE A 103 2.32 -1.22 48.39
CA ILE A 103 1.73 -0.04 47.81
C ILE A 103 0.33 0.17 48.39
N ILE A 104 -0.47 -0.88 48.44
CA ILE A 104 -1.82 -0.86 49.03
C ILE A 104 -1.81 -0.55 50.52
N ASP A 105 -0.89 -1.16 51.30
CA ASP A 105 -0.73 -0.89 52.73
C ASP A 105 -0.40 0.59 52.99
N MET A 106 0.33 1.24 52.11
CA MET A 106 0.81 2.62 52.28
C MET A 106 -0.15 3.66 51.71
N PHE A 107 -0.83 3.37 50.59
CA PHE A 107 -1.60 4.36 49.85
C PHE A 107 -3.08 3.98 49.69
N GLY A 108 -3.46 2.75 50.00
CA GLY A 108 -4.87 2.27 49.88
C GLY A 108 -5.38 2.42 48.46
N ALA A 109 -6.64 2.86 48.34
CA ALA A 109 -7.32 3.09 47.07
C ALA A 109 -6.70 4.28 46.26
N GLU A 110 -5.94 5.17 46.90
CA GLU A 110 -5.26 6.28 46.23
C GLU A 110 -3.98 5.86 45.50
N ALA A 111 -3.61 4.59 45.54
CA ALA A 111 -2.36 4.06 45.00
C ALA A 111 -2.14 4.44 43.52
N LEU A 112 -3.19 4.32 42.68
CA LEU A 112 -3.12 4.65 41.24
C LEU A 112 -2.97 6.16 41.03
N GLU A 113 -3.59 6.99 41.84
CA GLU A 113 -3.46 8.44 41.79
C GLU A 113 -2.05 8.89 42.17
N VAL A 114 -1.44 8.24 43.17
CA VAL A 114 -0.06 8.48 43.57
C VAL A 114 0.90 8.08 42.45
N ILE A 115 0.69 6.96 41.78
CA ILE A 115 1.48 6.54 40.62
C ILE A 115 1.38 7.57 39.48
N ALA A 116 0.16 8.05 39.20
CA ALA A 116 -0.10 8.98 38.10
C ALA A 116 0.52 10.36 38.36
N ASN A 117 0.36 10.93 39.56
CA ASN A 117 0.56 12.35 39.83
C ASN A 117 1.77 12.65 40.73
N ASP A 118 2.17 11.72 41.61
CA ASP A 118 3.28 11.92 42.58
C ASP A 118 4.13 10.66 42.75
N PRO A 119 4.86 10.22 41.68
CA PRO A 119 5.67 9.00 41.71
C PRO A 119 6.79 9.06 42.75
N ALA A 120 7.21 10.24 43.16
CA ALA A 120 8.24 10.40 44.20
C ALA A 120 7.81 9.76 45.52
N ARG A 121 6.52 9.70 45.84
CA ARG A 121 6.03 8.99 47.05
C ARG A 121 6.27 7.49 47.02
N LEU A 122 6.37 6.89 45.82
CA LEU A 122 6.67 5.46 45.69
C LEU A 122 8.07 5.09 46.19
N THR A 123 8.99 6.03 46.24
CA THR A 123 10.36 5.80 46.76
C THR A 123 10.40 5.48 48.24
N LYS A 124 9.29 5.73 48.98
CA LYS A 124 9.14 5.31 50.38
C LYS A 124 9.00 3.79 50.54
N ILE A 125 8.69 3.10 49.43
CA ILE A 125 8.51 1.65 49.40
C ILE A 125 9.91 0.99 49.21
N PRO A 126 10.32 0.12 50.13
CA PRO A 126 11.61 -0.56 50.00
C PRO A 126 11.72 -1.37 48.72
N GLY A 127 12.68 -0.99 47.84
CA GLY A 127 12.95 -1.63 46.56
C GLY A 127 12.55 -0.79 45.33
N ILE A 128 11.88 0.35 45.51
CA ILE A 128 11.58 1.31 44.45
C ILE A 128 12.54 2.50 44.55
N SER A 129 13.46 2.60 43.59
CA SER A 129 14.34 3.76 43.43
C SER A 129 13.62 4.89 42.67
N PRO A 130 14.11 6.14 42.68
CA PRO A 130 13.57 7.22 41.89
C PRO A 130 13.42 6.84 40.41
N ASP A 131 14.45 6.27 39.79
CA ASP A 131 14.40 5.82 38.37
C ASP A 131 13.33 4.76 38.13
N LYS A 132 13.06 3.87 39.09
CA LYS A 132 11.98 2.89 38.96
C LYS A 132 10.61 3.55 39.12
N ALA A 133 10.47 4.51 40.01
CA ALA A 133 9.25 5.26 40.21
C ALA A 133 8.86 6.03 38.93
N ASP A 134 9.83 6.67 38.30
CA ASP A 134 9.62 7.37 37.01
C ASP A 134 9.22 6.41 35.90
N ARG A 135 9.86 5.24 35.79
CA ARG A 135 9.49 4.23 34.79
C ARG A 135 8.09 3.65 35.04
N ILE A 136 7.71 3.43 36.28
CA ILE A 136 6.35 2.98 36.65
C ILE A 136 5.34 4.04 36.21
N GLN A 137 5.59 5.32 36.49
CA GLN A 137 4.72 6.41 36.08
C GLN A 137 4.61 6.52 34.54
N GLN A 138 5.74 6.44 33.84
CA GLN A 138 5.76 6.50 32.38
C GLN A 138 4.91 5.40 31.77
N GLU A 139 5.06 4.15 32.24
CA GLU A 139 4.28 3.03 31.74
C GLU A 139 2.81 3.16 32.09
N PHE A 140 2.47 3.60 33.29
CA PHE A 140 1.11 3.90 33.69
C PHE A 140 0.47 4.96 32.78
N LYS A 141 1.17 6.06 32.54
CA LYS A 141 0.70 7.12 31.64
C LYS A 141 0.57 6.65 30.19
N ARG A 142 1.45 5.74 29.76
CA ARG A 142 1.36 5.13 28.42
C ARG A 142 0.08 4.32 28.27
N MET A 143 -0.19 3.44 29.22
CA MET A 143 -1.36 2.56 29.17
C MET A 143 -2.68 3.35 29.22
N PHE A 144 -2.80 4.26 30.18
CA PHE A 144 -4.03 5.04 30.34
C PHE A 144 -4.17 6.11 29.24
N GLY A 145 -3.08 6.73 28.80
CA GLY A 145 -3.11 7.70 27.71
C GLY A 145 -3.58 7.10 26.39
N MET A 146 -3.23 5.84 26.13
CA MET A 146 -3.74 5.14 24.94
C MET A 146 -5.24 4.89 25.02
N ARG A 147 -5.75 4.49 26.17
CA ARG A 147 -7.20 4.26 26.37
C ARG A 147 -8.00 5.55 26.27
N GLU A 148 -7.51 6.60 26.92
CA GLU A 148 -8.13 7.91 26.85
C GLU A 148 -8.20 8.41 25.39
N LEU A 149 -7.13 8.20 24.61
CA LEU A 149 -7.10 8.53 23.21
C LEU A 149 -8.09 7.70 22.39
N ILE A 150 -8.20 6.39 22.65
CA ILE A 150 -9.17 5.52 21.96
C ILE A 150 -10.60 5.99 22.24
N ALA A 151 -10.95 6.22 23.50
CA ALA A 151 -12.27 6.70 23.90
C ALA A 151 -12.57 8.10 23.33
N TYR A 152 -11.57 8.98 23.31
CA TYR A 152 -11.69 10.30 22.71
C TYR A 152 -11.94 10.22 21.19
N LEU A 153 -11.13 9.44 20.47
CA LEU A 153 -11.23 9.34 19.01
C LEU A 153 -12.48 8.58 18.54
N ALA A 154 -13.02 7.69 19.37
CA ALA A 154 -14.28 6.99 19.08
C ALA A 154 -15.46 7.95 18.90
N GLN A 155 -15.48 9.10 19.59
CA GLN A 155 -16.51 10.12 19.44
C GLN A 155 -16.56 10.72 18.02
N PHE A 156 -15.47 10.57 17.24
CA PHE A 156 -15.32 11.04 15.88
C PHE A 156 -15.34 9.88 14.86
N GLU A 157 -15.90 8.73 15.24
CA GLU A 157 -16.00 7.53 14.40
C GLU A 157 -14.63 6.96 13.95
N ILE A 158 -13.57 7.26 14.69
CA ILE A 158 -12.23 6.71 14.44
C ILE A 158 -12.10 5.38 15.18
N SER A 159 -11.81 4.32 14.42
CA SER A 159 -11.72 2.97 15.00
C SER A 159 -10.60 2.83 16.03
N PRO A 160 -10.71 1.93 17.02
CA PRO A 160 -9.66 1.66 18.00
C PRO A 160 -8.31 1.35 17.38
N ARG A 161 -8.28 0.57 16.31
CA ARG A 161 -7.05 0.27 15.56
C ARG A 161 -6.37 1.55 15.05
N LYS A 162 -7.13 2.48 14.49
CA LYS A 162 -6.57 3.77 14.02
C LYS A 162 -6.12 4.64 15.17
N ALA A 163 -6.83 4.65 16.28
CA ALA A 163 -6.41 5.36 17.50
C ALA A 163 -5.09 4.82 18.04
N MET A 164 -4.86 3.50 17.99
CA MET A 164 -3.56 2.90 18.34
C MET A 164 -2.43 3.32 17.40
N GLU A 165 -2.68 3.41 16.09
CA GLU A 165 -1.71 3.94 15.12
C GLU A 165 -1.36 5.40 15.46
N VAL A 166 -2.36 6.22 15.85
CA VAL A 166 -2.16 7.61 16.31
C VAL A 166 -1.30 7.63 17.58
N PHE A 167 -1.60 6.76 18.54
CA PHE A 167 -0.82 6.67 19.76
C PHE A 167 0.64 6.23 19.51
N LYS A 168 0.86 5.29 18.59
CA LYS A 168 2.21 4.88 18.17
C LYS A 168 2.99 6.04 17.54
N ALA A 169 2.30 6.95 16.82
CA ALA A 169 2.94 8.10 16.17
C ALA A 169 3.26 9.25 17.14
N PHE A 170 2.36 9.57 18.09
CA PHE A 170 2.46 10.77 18.94
C PHE A 170 2.68 10.46 20.44
N GLY A 171 2.56 9.19 20.85
CA GLY A 171 2.71 8.78 22.25
C GLY A 171 1.70 9.43 23.19
N VAL A 172 2.12 9.65 24.43
CA VAL A 172 1.29 10.29 25.48
C VAL A 172 0.90 11.75 25.17
N GLY A 173 1.60 12.40 24.22
CA GLY A 173 1.28 13.75 23.74
C GLY A 173 0.21 13.81 22.68
N ALA A 174 -0.36 12.68 22.24
CA ALA A 174 -1.28 12.59 21.12
C ALA A 174 -2.52 13.51 21.28
N MET A 175 -3.14 13.52 22.45
CA MET A 175 -4.31 14.36 22.74
C MET A 175 -3.99 15.84 22.56
N GLN A 176 -2.86 16.30 23.08
CA GLN A 176 -2.45 17.70 22.98
C GLN A 176 -2.07 18.07 21.54
N ALA A 177 -1.38 17.19 20.82
CA ALA A 177 -1.04 17.39 19.42
C ALA A 177 -2.31 17.53 18.55
N ILE A 178 -3.27 16.64 18.74
CA ILE A 178 -4.56 16.66 18.03
C ILE A 178 -5.37 17.92 18.39
N ALA A 179 -5.41 18.32 19.65
CA ALA A 179 -6.11 19.52 20.09
C ALA A 179 -5.52 20.79 19.46
N SER A 180 -4.20 20.83 19.27
CA SER A 180 -3.52 21.97 18.64
C SER A 180 -3.63 21.96 17.10
N ASN A 181 -3.58 20.79 16.48
CA ASN A 181 -3.70 20.61 15.03
C ASN A 181 -4.31 19.25 14.68
N PRO A 182 -5.63 19.14 14.54
CA PRO A 182 -6.31 17.89 14.15
C PRO A 182 -5.86 17.35 12.79
N TYR A 183 -5.39 18.22 11.90
CA TYR A 183 -5.00 17.84 10.54
C TYR A 183 -3.69 17.05 10.46
N LEU A 184 -2.93 16.96 11.56
CA LEU A 184 -1.82 16.02 11.68
C LEU A 184 -2.25 14.56 11.42
N LEU A 185 -3.51 14.23 11.73
CA LEU A 185 -4.09 12.91 11.48
C LEU A 185 -4.21 12.57 9.98
N CYS A 186 -4.27 13.59 9.10
CA CYS A 186 -4.33 13.40 7.66
C CYS A 186 -2.95 13.15 7.02
N GLY A 187 -1.87 13.37 7.79
CA GLY A 187 -0.49 13.16 7.36
C GLY A 187 -0.08 11.69 7.36
N GLU A 188 1.12 11.40 6.80
CA GLU A 188 1.74 10.09 6.93
C GLU A 188 2.33 9.89 8.34
N PRO A 189 2.32 8.67 8.88
CA PRO A 189 1.82 7.42 8.27
C PRO A 189 0.32 7.18 8.47
N LEU A 190 -0.42 8.07 9.14
CA LEU A 190 -1.77 7.83 9.63
C LEU A 190 -2.82 7.83 8.53
N GLN A 191 -2.77 8.81 7.63
CA GLN A 191 -3.65 8.97 6.47
C GLN A 191 -5.15 8.85 6.78
N LEU A 192 -5.61 9.42 7.92
CA LEU A 192 -7.03 9.46 8.24
C LEU A 192 -7.80 10.36 7.25
N ASP A 193 -9.10 10.06 7.09
CA ASP A 193 -9.97 10.89 6.25
C ASP A 193 -10.05 12.32 6.79
N PHE A 194 -10.00 13.28 5.88
CA PHE A 194 -10.07 14.72 6.19
C PHE A 194 -11.32 15.09 6.99
N ARG A 195 -12.43 14.38 6.80
CA ARG A 195 -13.67 14.58 7.54
C ARG A 195 -13.52 14.37 9.04
N HIS A 196 -12.73 13.39 9.46
CA HIS A 196 -12.46 13.16 10.88
C HIS A 196 -11.69 14.33 11.49
N ALA A 197 -10.67 14.83 10.78
CA ALA A 197 -9.93 16.01 11.21
C ALA A 197 -10.82 17.26 11.28
N ASP A 198 -11.69 17.47 10.29
CA ASP A 198 -12.68 18.56 10.29
C ASP A 198 -13.65 18.44 11.48
N SER A 199 -14.14 17.26 11.81
CA SER A 199 -15.03 17.02 12.96
C SER A 199 -14.33 17.37 14.29
N ILE A 200 -13.07 16.97 14.44
CA ILE A 200 -12.26 17.30 15.62
C ILE A 200 -11.98 18.81 15.68
N ALA A 201 -11.65 19.44 14.55
CA ALA A 201 -11.44 20.88 14.47
C ALA A 201 -12.69 21.68 14.89
N GLN A 202 -13.88 21.21 14.46
CA GLN A 202 -15.17 21.79 14.88
C GLN A 202 -15.40 21.64 16.39
N TYR A 203 -15.05 20.49 16.96
CA TYR A 203 -15.14 20.27 18.41
C TYR A 203 -14.29 21.27 19.19
N TYR A 204 -13.11 21.65 18.68
CA TYR A 204 -12.26 22.68 19.26
C TYR A 204 -12.57 24.12 18.78
N HIS A 205 -13.69 24.32 18.09
CA HIS A 205 -14.12 25.61 17.57
C HIS A 205 -13.07 26.31 16.68
N MET A 206 -12.28 25.54 15.94
CA MET A 206 -11.32 26.10 15.00
C MET A 206 -12.04 26.71 13.80
N GLU A 207 -11.51 27.84 13.30
CA GLU A 207 -12.07 28.52 12.14
C GLU A 207 -11.91 27.65 10.87
N GLY A 208 -12.94 27.65 10.00
CA GLY A 208 -12.93 26.85 8.78
C GLY A 208 -11.89 27.27 7.72
N ASP A 209 -11.18 28.37 7.97
CA ASP A 209 -10.09 28.91 7.16
C ASP A 209 -8.76 29.01 7.93
N CYS A 210 -8.63 28.29 9.04
CA CYS A 210 -7.37 28.24 9.78
C CYS A 210 -6.23 27.68 8.89
N ALA A 211 -5.00 28.14 9.13
CA ALA A 211 -3.83 27.80 8.33
C ALA A 211 -3.66 26.27 8.19
N GLN A 212 -3.77 25.55 9.30
CA GLN A 212 -3.62 24.08 9.35
C GLN A 212 -4.59 23.35 8.41
N ARG A 213 -5.85 23.84 8.33
CA ARG A 213 -6.84 23.26 7.42
C ARG A 213 -6.51 23.51 5.96
N LEU A 214 -6.09 24.73 5.63
CA LEU A 214 -5.73 25.13 4.27
C LEU A 214 -4.52 24.35 3.77
N GLU A 215 -3.47 24.23 4.59
CA GLU A 215 -2.25 23.48 4.31
C GLU A 215 -2.54 21.97 4.12
N ALA A 216 -3.30 21.38 5.04
CA ALA A 216 -3.71 19.99 4.95
C ALA A 216 -4.55 19.70 3.69
N ALA A 217 -5.40 20.64 3.26
CA ALA A 217 -6.18 20.48 2.03
C ALA A 217 -5.30 20.48 0.77
N LEU A 218 -4.26 21.31 0.74
CA LEU A 218 -3.28 21.33 -0.36
C LEU A 218 -2.49 20.00 -0.43
N LEU A 219 -1.95 19.55 0.71
CA LEU A 219 -1.24 18.28 0.83
C LEU A 219 -2.13 17.10 0.43
N ARG A 220 -3.38 17.06 0.93
CA ARG A 220 -4.34 16.02 0.57
C ARG A 220 -4.65 16.01 -0.92
N THR A 221 -4.82 17.19 -1.52
CA THR A 221 -5.09 17.30 -2.95
C THR A 221 -3.95 16.74 -3.78
N LEU A 222 -2.70 17.04 -3.44
CA LEU A 222 -1.53 16.47 -4.11
C LEU A 222 -1.43 14.96 -3.92
N ARG A 223 -1.60 14.43 -2.69
CA ARG A 223 -1.58 12.98 -2.41
C ARG A 223 -2.69 12.23 -3.14
N HIS A 224 -3.90 12.80 -3.18
CA HIS A 224 -5.00 12.21 -3.95
C HIS A 224 -4.67 12.13 -5.44
N ASN A 225 -4.09 13.18 -6.01
CA ASN A 225 -3.67 13.18 -7.41
C ASN A 225 -2.46 12.28 -7.68
N ALA A 226 -1.59 12.07 -6.69
CA ALA A 226 -0.52 11.07 -6.77
C ALA A 226 -1.10 9.65 -6.90
N GLY A 227 -2.16 9.33 -6.16
CA GLY A 227 -2.93 8.09 -6.34
C GLY A 227 -3.62 7.96 -7.72
N ASN A 228 -3.78 9.06 -8.45
CA ASN A 228 -4.29 9.09 -9.83
C ASN A 228 -3.16 9.13 -10.89
N GLY A 229 -1.90 8.90 -10.49
CA GLY A 229 -0.76 8.82 -11.39
C GLY A 229 0.02 10.13 -11.59
N HIS A 230 -0.35 11.23 -10.94
CA HIS A 230 0.33 12.52 -11.10
C HIS A 230 1.42 12.72 -10.04
N THR A 231 2.63 13.08 -10.44
CA THR A 231 3.72 13.44 -9.52
C THR A 231 3.64 14.88 -9.03
N CYS A 232 3.00 15.75 -9.81
CA CYS A 232 2.84 17.17 -9.54
C CYS A 232 1.54 17.72 -10.13
N LEU A 233 1.16 18.93 -9.72
CA LEU A 233 0.06 19.68 -10.31
C LEU A 233 0.52 21.11 -10.65
N PRO A 234 0.00 21.72 -11.75
CA PRO A 234 0.12 23.15 -11.97
C PRO A 234 -0.47 23.92 -10.78
N ARG A 235 0.22 24.98 -10.32
CA ARG A 235 -0.21 25.80 -9.17
C ARG A 235 -1.68 26.23 -9.26
N ALA A 236 -2.11 26.69 -10.42
CA ALA A 236 -3.48 27.14 -10.62
C ALA A 236 -4.50 26.00 -10.46
N GLN A 237 -4.18 24.80 -10.96
CA GLN A 237 -5.05 23.63 -10.84
C GLN A 237 -5.12 23.13 -9.39
N LEU A 238 -3.98 23.10 -8.68
CA LEU A 238 -3.94 22.74 -7.26
C LEU A 238 -4.84 23.65 -6.44
N LEU A 239 -4.70 24.97 -6.60
CA LEU A 239 -5.51 25.96 -5.88
C LEU A 239 -7.01 25.82 -6.20
N ALA A 240 -7.36 25.65 -7.47
CA ALA A 240 -8.76 25.46 -7.88
C ALA A 240 -9.37 24.17 -7.31
N THR A 241 -8.62 23.07 -7.34
CA THR A 241 -9.09 21.78 -6.83
C THR A 241 -9.24 21.81 -5.31
N ALA A 242 -8.26 22.36 -4.59
CA ALA A 242 -8.32 22.49 -3.14
C ALA A 242 -9.44 23.47 -2.71
N SER A 243 -9.63 24.59 -3.43
CA SER A 243 -10.71 25.55 -3.21
C SER A 243 -12.09 24.88 -3.30
N ASN A 244 -12.32 24.08 -4.32
CA ASN A 244 -13.56 23.33 -4.49
C ASN A 244 -13.74 22.27 -3.39
N PHE A 245 -12.66 21.64 -2.95
CA PHE A 245 -12.71 20.58 -1.94
C PHE A 245 -13.13 21.10 -0.56
N ILE A 246 -12.58 22.24 -0.10
CA ILE A 246 -12.85 22.78 1.24
C ILE A 246 -13.76 24.00 1.26
N HIS A 247 -14.26 24.43 0.09
CA HIS A 247 -15.13 25.59 -0.11
C HIS A 247 -14.52 26.90 0.44
N GLN A 248 -13.23 27.15 0.20
CA GLN A 248 -12.53 28.37 0.59
C GLN A 248 -12.00 29.10 -0.65
N PRO A 249 -11.92 30.46 -0.60
CA PRO A 249 -11.40 31.25 -1.72
C PRO A 249 -9.96 30.88 -2.10
N PRO A 250 -9.62 30.84 -3.39
CA PRO A 250 -8.28 30.49 -3.86
C PRO A 250 -7.17 31.39 -3.31
N GLU A 251 -7.48 32.66 -2.98
CA GLU A 251 -6.51 33.63 -2.44
C GLU A 251 -6.01 33.27 -1.05
N LYS A 252 -6.87 32.63 -0.21
CA LYS A 252 -6.46 32.13 1.11
C LYS A 252 -5.55 30.92 0.95
N LEU A 253 -5.91 30.00 0.06
CA LEU A 253 -5.11 28.83 -0.26
C LEU A 253 -3.76 29.20 -0.90
N ALA A 254 -3.70 30.28 -1.69
CA ALA A 254 -2.45 30.75 -2.27
C ALA A 254 -1.43 31.16 -1.20
N ARG A 255 -1.88 31.84 -0.13
CA ARG A 255 -1.01 32.22 1.00
C ARG A 255 -0.54 30.99 1.79
N ALA A 256 -1.44 30.04 2.04
CA ALA A 256 -1.06 28.78 2.69
C ALA A 256 -0.07 27.97 1.83
N LEU A 257 -0.26 27.94 0.51
CA LEU A 257 0.67 27.31 -0.41
C LEU A 257 2.05 27.97 -0.38
N ASP A 258 2.11 29.30 -0.40
CA ASP A 258 3.38 30.02 -0.32
C ASP A 258 4.11 29.70 1.00
N HIS A 259 3.38 29.61 2.11
CA HIS A 259 3.93 29.17 3.39
C HIS A 259 4.45 27.73 3.36
N CYS A 260 3.69 26.76 2.79
CA CYS A 260 4.17 25.39 2.63
C CYS A 260 5.45 25.29 1.76
N ILE A 261 5.62 26.19 0.80
CA ILE A 261 6.84 26.24 -0.03
C ILE A 261 8.00 26.85 0.79
N GLU A 262 7.76 27.89 1.57
CA GLU A 262 8.78 28.50 2.44
C GLU A 262 9.26 27.57 3.54
N THR A 263 8.38 26.70 4.06
CA THR A 263 8.70 25.69 5.08
C THR A 263 9.20 24.37 4.49
N GLU A 264 9.37 24.29 3.18
CA GLU A 264 9.82 23.09 2.44
C GLU A 264 8.89 21.87 2.57
N GLU A 265 7.66 22.05 3.04
CA GLU A 265 6.62 21.02 3.03
C GLU A 265 6.12 20.69 1.61
N LEU A 266 6.22 21.67 0.70
CA LEU A 266 5.96 21.52 -0.73
C LEU A 266 7.09 22.14 -1.54
N CYS A 267 7.30 21.61 -2.75
CA CYS A 267 8.32 22.10 -3.66
C CYS A 267 7.68 22.68 -4.91
N VAL A 268 8.33 23.71 -5.49
CA VAL A 268 7.92 24.31 -6.77
C VAL A 268 9.00 24.08 -7.83
N LYS A 269 8.59 23.68 -9.03
CA LYS A 269 9.42 23.61 -10.24
C LYS A 269 8.76 24.38 -11.36
N MET A 270 9.58 25.09 -12.15
CA MET A 270 9.11 25.82 -13.32
C MET A 270 9.31 25.00 -14.59
N PHE A 271 8.24 24.76 -15.35
CA PHE A 271 8.28 24.17 -16.68
C PHE A 271 7.55 25.13 -17.64
N ASP A 272 8.25 25.57 -18.68
CA ASP A 272 7.72 26.51 -19.69
C ASP A 272 7.01 27.73 -19.08
N ALA A 273 7.62 28.34 -18.04
CA ALA A 273 7.09 29.44 -17.26
C ALA A 273 5.83 29.13 -16.43
N VAL A 274 5.39 27.88 -16.33
CA VAL A 274 4.30 27.43 -15.48
C VAL A 274 4.87 26.83 -14.18
N PRO A 275 4.43 27.29 -12.99
CA PRO A 275 4.83 26.70 -11.71
C PRO A 275 4.06 25.41 -11.46
N TYR A 276 4.77 24.32 -11.21
CA TYR A 276 4.25 23.03 -10.79
C TYR A 276 4.63 22.75 -9.34
N ILE A 277 3.68 22.27 -8.58
CA ILE A 277 3.81 21.98 -7.15
C ILE A 277 3.94 20.48 -6.95
N TYR A 278 4.92 20.09 -6.16
CA TYR A 278 5.31 18.71 -5.85
C TYR A 278 5.24 18.43 -4.35
N LEU A 279 4.99 17.17 -4.03
CA LEU A 279 5.43 16.61 -2.76
C LEU A 279 6.96 16.42 -2.81
N PRO A 280 7.72 16.79 -1.76
CA PRO A 280 9.19 16.76 -1.78
C PRO A 280 9.77 15.40 -2.15
N ASP A 281 9.18 14.34 -1.64
CA ASP A 281 9.61 12.96 -1.85
C ASP A 281 9.40 12.50 -3.31
N LEU A 282 8.36 12.97 -4.00
CA LEU A 282 8.12 12.66 -5.42
C LEU A 282 9.07 13.45 -6.32
N LEU A 283 9.34 14.71 -5.99
CA LEU A 283 10.32 15.51 -6.73
C LEU A 283 11.72 14.91 -6.60
N ALA A 284 12.13 14.54 -5.39
CA ALA A 284 13.41 13.89 -5.15
C ALA A 284 13.55 12.58 -5.94
N ALA A 285 12.47 11.78 -5.96
CA ALA A 285 12.46 10.53 -6.70
C ALA A 285 12.65 10.73 -8.22
N GLU A 286 11.97 11.72 -8.82
CA GLU A 286 12.17 12.05 -10.24
C GLU A 286 13.59 12.53 -10.54
N GLN A 287 14.15 13.36 -9.65
CA GLN A 287 15.52 13.85 -9.79
C GLN A 287 16.54 12.73 -9.70
N ASP A 288 16.43 11.86 -8.69
CA ASP A 288 17.32 10.70 -8.51
C ASP A 288 17.30 9.79 -9.73
N ILE A 289 16.10 9.51 -10.28
CA ILE A 289 15.94 8.70 -11.49
C ILE A 289 16.62 9.37 -12.67
N ALA A 290 16.37 10.66 -12.89
CA ALA A 290 16.94 11.40 -14.02
C ALA A 290 18.47 11.45 -13.95
N ASP A 291 19.03 11.75 -12.79
CA ASP A 291 20.47 11.81 -12.57
C ASP A 291 21.12 10.45 -12.78
N ARG A 292 20.50 9.39 -12.26
CA ARG A 292 21.00 8.03 -12.38
C ARG A 292 20.97 7.52 -13.83
N LEU A 293 19.86 7.72 -14.53
CA LEU A 293 19.76 7.36 -15.95
C LEU A 293 20.75 8.13 -16.81
N ASN A 294 20.93 9.42 -16.55
CA ASN A 294 21.92 10.24 -17.26
C ASN A 294 23.36 9.76 -17.01
N LEU A 295 23.70 9.37 -15.79
CA LEU A 295 25.01 8.80 -15.47
C LEU A 295 25.25 7.47 -16.18
N LEU A 296 24.25 6.58 -16.19
CA LEU A 296 24.34 5.30 -16.89
C LEU A 296 24.43 5.48 -18.41
N ALA A 297 23.64 6.38 -18.99
CA ALA A 297 23.64 6.65 -20.42
C ALA A 297 24.96 7.28 -20.94
N LYS A 298 25.59 8.16 -20.15
CA LYS A 298 26.87 8.81 -20.51
C LYS A 298 28.09 7.89 -20.36
N ARG A 299 27.96 6.77 -19.72
CA ARG A 299 29.05 5.82 -19.52
C ARG A 299 29.47 5.23 -20.88
N GLY A 300 30.76 4.96 -21.04
CA GLY A 300 31.31 4.44 -22.30
C GLY A 300 30.61 3.16 -22.76
N LYS A 301 30.44 3.07 -24.08
CA LYS A 301 29.82 1.93 -24.73
C LYS A 301 30.66 0.67 -24.56
N ASN A 302 30.02 -0.46 -24.32
CA ASN A 302 30.67 -1.75 -24.32
C ASN A 302 31.05 -2.12 -25.76
N THR A 303 32.27 -2.58 -25.97
CA THR A 303 32.70 -3.08 -27.27
C THR A 303 32.38 -4.56 -27.38
N ALA A 304 31.29 -4.87 -28.04
CA ALA A 304 30.93 -6.27 -28.33
C ALA A 304 31.64 -6.68 -29.64
N ARG A 305 32.81 -7.30 -29.50
CA ARG A 305 33.49 -7.92 -30.65
C ARG A 305 32.64 -9.07 -31.19
N GLU A 306 32.55 -9.18 -32.52
CA GLU A 306 31.83 -10.26 -33.21
C GLU A 306 30.33 -10.36 -32.93
N LEU A 307 29.70 -9.28 -32.43
CA LEU A 307 28.27 -9.30 -32.03
C LEU A 307 27.37 -9.76 -33.19
N ASP A 308 27.61 -9.26 -34.42
CA ASP A 308 26.80 -9.64 -35.58
C ASP A 308 26.94 -11.13 -35.94
N LYS A 309 28.13 -11.71 -35.75
CA LYS A 309 28.34 -13.16 -35.91
C LYS A 309 27.57 -13.94 -34.84
N ASN A 310 27.61 -13.47 -33.58
CA ASN A 310 26.90 -14.12 -32.50
C ASN A 310 25.36 -14.07 -32.70
N ILE A 311 24.83 -12.95 -33.22
CA ILE A 311 23.42 -12.83 -33.61
C ILE A 311 23.09 -13.83 -34.74
N GLN A 312 23.96 -13.94 -35.78
CA GLN A 312 23.77 -14.88 -36.89
C GLN A 312 23.78 -16.34 -36.39
N ILE A 313 24.70 -16.69 -35.50
CA ILE A 313 24.75 -18.04 -34.91
C ILE A 313 23.44 -18.32 -34.13
N LEU A 314 22.95 -17.33 -33.39
CA LEU A 314 21.72 -17.45 -32.66
C LEU A 314 20.52 -17.67 -33.59
N GLU A 315 20.42 -16.94 -34.68
CA GLU A 315 19.38 -17.12 -35.71
C GLU A 315 19.44 -18.51 -36.37
N LEU A 316 20.64 -18.97 -36.71
CA LEU A 316 20.82 -20.34 -37.24
C LEU A 316 20.38 -21.40 -36.24
N THR A 317 20.71 -21.23 -34.97
CA THR A 317 20.34 -22.16 -33.90
C THR A 317 18.84 -22.21 -33.67
N GLN A 318 18.17 -21.05 -33.75
CA GLN A 318 16.72 -20.92 -33.53
C GLN A 318 15.88 -21.20 -34.79
N GLY A 319 16.50 -21.24 -35.96
CA GLY A 319 15.84 -21.53 -37.23
C GLY A 319 14.99 -20.39 -37.81
N PHE A 320 15.18 -19.15 -37.33
CA PHE A 320 14.54 -17.94 -37.86
C PHE A 320 15.46 -16.71 -37.76
N ALA A 321 15.20 -15.71 -38.61
CA ALA A 321 15.92 -14.45 -38.59
C ALA A 321 15.16 -13.41 -37.78
N TYR A 322 15.87 -12.59 -36.99
CA TYR A 322 15.28 -11.45 -36.31
C TYR A 322 14.96 -10.31 -37.29
N ALA A 323 13.84 -9.63 -37.06
CA ALA A 323 13.49 -8.41 -37.77
C ALA A 323 14.53 -7.32 -37.55
N PRO A 324 14.68 -6.34 -38.48
CA PRO A 324 15.69 -5.28 -38.36
C PRO A 324 15.71 -4.56 -37.01
N LEU A 325 14.54 -4.18 -36.49
CA LEU A 325 14.41 -3.51 -35.19
C LEU A 325 14.73 -4.44 -34.02
N GLN A 326 14.42 -5.73 -34.13
CA GLN A 326 14.82 -6.72 -33.11
C GLN A 326 16.35 -6.87 -33.08
N ARG A 327 17.01 -6.96 -34.24
CA ARG A 327 18.48 -6.99 -34.32
C ARG A 327 19.10 -5.70 -33.74
N GLU A 328 18.50 -4.54 -34.03
CA GLU A 328 18.93 -3.27 -33.43
C GLU A 328 18.83 -3.26 -31.92
N ALA A 329 17.69 -3.72 -31.38
CA ALA A 329 17.48 -3.84 -29.93
C ALA A 329 18.51 -4.77 -29.27
N ILE A 330 18.78 -5.93 -29.89
CA ILE A 330 19.79 -6.88 -29.40
C ILE A 330 21.19 -6.20 -29.40
N ARG A 331 21.58 -5.50 -30.48
CA ARG A 331 22.85 -4.77 -30.54
C ARG A 331 22.94 -3.72 -29.44
N LYS A 332 21.92 -2.87 -29.31
CA LYS A 332 21.91 -1.82 -28.28
C LYS A 332 21.93 -2.41 -26.85
N ALA A 333 21.24 -3.51 -26.59
CA ALA A 333 21.29 -4.18 -25.30
C ALA A 333 22.70 -4.67 -24.92
N MET A 334 23.51 -5.03 -25.92
CA MET A 334 24.88 -5.50 -25.70
C MET A 334 25.90 -4.36 -25.63
N THR A 335 25.61 -3.20 -26.21
CA THR A 335 26.56 -2.08 -26.32
C THR A 335 26.23 -0.92 -25.37
N GLU A 336 24.98 -0.65 -25.09
CA GLU A 336 24.55 0.45 -24.23
C GLU A 336 24.38 0.01 -22.76
N ASN A 337 24.49 0.94 -21.83
CA ASN A 337 24.26 0.66 -20.40
C ASN A 337 22.80 0.82 -19.99
N CYS A 338 22.03 1.58 -20.75
CA CYS A 338 20.60 1.74 -20.60
C CYS A 338 19.92 1.50 -21.94
N LEU A 339 18.80 0.80 -21.96
CA LEU A 339 17.99 0.58 -23.15
C LEU A 339 16.52 0.55 -22.78
N VAL A 340 15.68 1.20 -23.58
CA VAL A 340 14.23 1.00 -23.59
C VAL A 340 13.86 0.16 -24.81
N LEU A 341 13.17 -0.95 -24.60
CA LEU A 341 12.57 -1.79 -25.62
C LEU A 341 11.06 -1.69 -25.50
N THR A 342 10.41 -0.99 -26.39
CA THR A 342 8.95 -0.81 -26.39
C THR A 342 8.29 -1.37 -27.64
N GLY A 343 6.99 -1.54 -27.60
CA GLY A 343 6.18 -1.99 -28.73
C GLY A 343 4.88 -2.64 -28.27
N GLY A 344 3.87 -2.67 -29.13
CA GLY A 344 2.56 -3.23 -28.87
C GLY A 344 2.53 -4.75 -28.70
N PRO A 345 1.36 -5.34 -28.52
CA PRO A 345 1.18 -6.79 -28.46
C PRO A 345 1.59 -7.44 -29.78
N GLY A 346 2.23 -8.62 -29.69
CA GLY A 346 2.61 -9.40 -30.88
C GLY A 346 3.81 -8.88 -31.66
N THR A 347 4.54 -7.86 -31.19
CA THR A 347 5.75 -7.31 -31.86
C THR A 347 7.05 -8.05 -31.55
N GLY A 348 7.00 -9.10 -30.73
CA GLY A 348 8.14 -9.97 -30.45
C GLY A 348 9.10 -9.46 -29.37
N LYS A 349 8.64 -8.63 -28.43
CA LYS A 349 9.43 -8.18 -27.26
C LYS A 349 10.09 -9.35 -26.52
N THR A 350 9.32 -10.36 -26.17
CA THR A 350 9.81 -11.54 -25.43
C THR A 350 10.85 -12.32 -26.22
N THR A 351 10.67 -12.47 -27.54
CA THR A 351 11.64 -13.13 -28.41
C THR A 351 12.97 -12.37 -28.41
N THR A 352 12.91 -11.03 -28.47
CA THR A 352 14.08 -10.16 -28.39
C THR A 352 14.77 -10.25 -27.03
N VAL A 353 14.01 -10.28 -25.93
CA VAL A 353 14.53 -10.46 -24.56
C VAL A 353 15.24 -11.81 -24.44
N ASN A 354 14.67 -12.90 -24.97
CA ASN A 354 15.30 -14.21 -24.97
C ASN A 354 16.63 -14.23 -25.72
N ALA A 355 16.72 -13.55 -26.86
CA ALA A 355 17.98 -13.41 -27.59
C ALA A 355 19.04 -12.66 -26.78
N ILE A 356 18.65 -11.56 -26.16
CA ILE A 356 19.52 -10.76 -25.29
C ILE A 356 20.04 -11.61 -24.13
N LEU A 357 19.18 -12.37 -23.47
CA LEU A 357 19.53 -13.25 -22.36
C LEU A 357 20.56 -14.30 -22.74
N GLN A 358 20.39 -14.97 -23.89
CA GLN A 358 21.32 -15.97 -24.35
C GLN A 358 22.70 -15.37 -24.65
N LEU A 359 22.75 -14.17 -25.22
CA LEU A 359 24.03 -13.49 -25.47
C LEU A 359 24.73 -13.03 -24.19
N LEU A 360 23.98 -12.54 -23.19
CA LEU A 360 24.50 -12.14 -21.89
C LEU A 360 25.07 -13.35 -21.11
N GLU A 361 24.36 -14.48 -21.13
CA GLU A 361 24.83 -15.71 -20.50
C GLU A 361 26.11 -16.25 -21.14
N ASN A 362 26.23 -16.15 -22.45
CA ASN A 362 27.46 -16.53 -23.14
C ASN A 362 28.66 -15.66 -22.72
N GLN A 363 28.41 -14.46 -22.18
CA GLN A 363 29.43 -13.58 -21.63
C GLN A 363 29.64 -13.77 -20.12
N ALA A 364 28.99 -14.76 -19.52
CA ALA A 364 29.02 -15.07 -18.09
C ALA A 364 28.54 -13.92 -17.19
N GLU A 365 27.64 -13.06 -17.69
CA GLU A 365 27.06 -11.96 -16.92
C GLU A 365 25.94 -12.45 -16.00
N ARG A 366 25.88 -11.88 -14.80
CA ARG A 366 24.83 -12.17 -13.82
C ARG A 366 23.62 -11.30 -14.12
N VAL A 367 22.60 -11.91 -14.70
CA VAL A 367 21.37 -11.22 -15.09
C VAL A 367 20.29 -11.39 -14.02
N ALA A 368 19.70 -10.30 -13.57
CA ALA A 368 18.50 -10.27 -12.75
C ALA A 368 17.28 -9.97 -13.64
N LEU A 369 16.29 -10.89 -13.64
CA LEU A 369 15.02 -10.68 -14.33
C LEU A 369 13.96 -10.26 -13.32
N CYS A 370 13.27 -9.17 -13.59
CA CYS A 370 12.21 -8.71 -12.71
C CYS A 370 11.03 -8.09 -13.46
N ALA A 371 9.89 -8.03 -12.75
CA ALA A 371 8.66 -7.40 -13.20
C ALA A 371 7.92 -6.77 -12.00
N PRO A 372 6.99 -5.83 -12.20
CA PRO A 372 6.28 -5.19 -11.10
C PRO A 372 5.34 -6.14 -10.33
N THR A 373 4.75 -7.14 -11.00
CA THR A 373 3.74 -8.02 -10.42
C THR A 373 4.19 -9.49 -10.41
N GLY A 374 3.65 -10.29 -9.46
CA GLY A 374 3.94 -11.71 -9.37
C GLY A 374 3.51 -12.49 -10.62
N ARG A 375 2.38 -12.11 -11.23
CA ARG A 375 1.89 -12.73 -12.47
C ARG A 375 2.83 -12.45 -13.65
N ALA A 376 3.27 -11.21 -13.82
CA ALA A 376 4.23 -10.84 -14.85
C ALA A 376 5.57 -11.56 -14.65
N ALA A 377 6.10 -11.60 -13.42
CA ALA A 377 7.32 -12.31 -13.11
C ALA A 377 7.23 -13.83 -13.39
N LYS A 378 6.10 -14.45 -13.05
CA LYS A 378 5.84 -15.87 -13.36
C LYS A 378 5.82 -16.11 -14.88
N ARG A 379 5.07 -15.26 -15.62
CA ARG A 379 5.01 -15.36 -17.08
C ARG A 379 6.38 -15.15 -17.74
N LEU A 380 7.14 -14.15 -17.26
CA LEU A 380 8.51 -13.93 -17.71
C LEU A 380 9.40 -15.16 -17.47
N SER A 381 9.26 -15.81 -16.30
CA SER A 381 9.98 -17.05 -16.00
C SER A 381 9.62 -18.19 -16.94
N GLU A 382 8.32 -18.38 -17.22
CA GLU A 382 7.82 -19.43 -18.13
C GLU A 382 8.30 -19.21 -19.58
N LEU A 383 8.27 -17.98 -20.06
CA LEU A 383 8.65 -17.64 -21.43
C LEU A 383 10.15 -17.64 -21.66
N THR A 384 10.95 -17.31 -20.64
CA THR A 384 12.42 -17.27 -20.75
C THR A 384 13.09 -18.56 -20.30
N GLY A 385 12.39 -19.42 -19.58
CA GLY A 385 12.97 -20.60 -18.92
C GLY A 385 13.92 -20.25 -17.76
N ARG A 386 13.91 -19.01 -17.27
CA ARG A 386 14.79 -18.49 -16.22
C ARG A 386 13.99 -17.94 -15.06
N LYS A 387 14.59 -17.93 -13.86
CA LYS A 387 13.94 -17.42 -12.67
C LYS A 387 13.82 -15.89 -12.75
N ALA A 388 12.59 -15.38 -12.82
CA ALA A 388 12.27 -13.98 -12.63
C ALA A 388 11.58 -13.77 -11.27
N SER A 389 11.67 -12.57 -10.72
CA SER A 389 11.04 -12.18 -9.45
C SER A 389 10.30 -10.86 -9.58
N THR A 390 9.47 -10.51 -8.59
CA THR A 390 8.97 -9.14 -8.51
C THR A 390 10.09 -8.18 -8.09
N ILE A 391 9.97 -6.89 -8.45
CA ILE A 391 10.92 -5.87 -8.00
C ILE A 391 11.01 -5.89 -6.47
N HIS A 392 9.89 -5.94 -5.76
CA HIS A 392 9.83 -6.02 -4.29
C HIS A 392 10.63 -7.20 -3.74
N ARG A 393 10.50 -8.37 -4.37
CA ARG A 393 11.25 -9.57 -3.95
C ARG A 393 12.74 -9.49 -4.30
N LEU A 394 13.08 -8.82 -5.42
CA LEU A 394 14.47 -8.59 -5.82
C LEU A 394 15.18 -7.66 -4.84
N LEU A 395 14.47 -6.64 -4.35
CA LEU A 395 14.97 -5.67 -3.39
C LEU A 395 14.88 -6.14 -1.93
N GLU A 396 14.22 -7.28 -1.67
CA GLU A 396 13.97 -7.84 -0.34
C GLU A 396 13.27 -6.83 0.58
N VAL A 397 11.92 -6.79 0.45
CA VAL A 397 11.10 -5.86 1.24
C VAL A 397 11.08 -6.24 2.71
N GLU A 398 11.27 -5.25 3.59
CA GLU A 398 11.09 -5.35 5.03
C GLU A 398 9.95 -4.45 5.50
N TYR A 399 9.24 -4.93 6.53
CA TYR A 399 8.19 -4.17 7.20
C TYR A 399 8.63 -3.90 8.64
N THR A 400 9.03 -2.67 8.92
CA THR A 400 9.43 -2.27 10.26
C THR A 400 8.56 -1.10 10.73
N GLY A 401 7.78 -1.31 11.78
CA GLY A 401 6.94 -0.24 12.36
C GLY A 401 5.86 0.32 11.41
N GLY A 402 5.37 -0.47 10.43
CA GLY A 402 4.39 -0.01 9.43
C GLY A 402 5.00 0.72 8.23
N VAL A 403 6.32 0.90 8.20
CA VAL A 403 7.04 1.50 7.07
C VAL A 403 7.62 0.41 6.19
N VAL A 404 7.38 0.51 4.88
CA VAL A 404 7.99 -0.36 3.88
C VAL A 404 9.40 0.14 3.58
N SER A 405 10.41 -0.72 3.75
CA SER A 405 11.79 -0.47 3.39
C SER A 405 12.35 -1.62 2.56
N PHE A 406 13.49 -1.40 1.92
CA PHE A 406 14.17 -2.41 1.11
C PHE A 406 15.56 -2.68 1.67
N ILE A 407 15.91 -3.97 1.80
CA ILE A 407 17.27 -4.40 2.20
C ILE A 407 18.28 -3.98 1.15
N HIS A 408 17.96 -4.19 -0.15
CA HIS A 408 18.78 -3.69 -1.24
C HIS A 408 18.40 -2.24 -1.57
N ASN A 409 19.36 -1.34 -1.39
CA ASN A 409 19.25 0.10 -1.56
C ASN A 409 20.63 0.69 -1.96
N ASP A 410 20.81 2.00 -1.88
CA ASP A 410 22.05 2.72 -2.17
C ASP A 410 23.25 2.29 -1.31
N LYS A 411 23.01 1.76 -0.10
CA LYS A 411 24.04 1.27 0.85
C LYS A 411 24.32 -0.22 0.68
N ASN A 412 23.37 -1.00 0.18
CA ASN A 412 23.48 -2.43 -0.04
C ASN A 412 23.05 -2.81 -1.45
N LEU A 413 23.96 -2.64 -2.42
CA LEU A 413 23.69 -2.79 -3.83
C LEU A 413 23.45 -4.24 -4.25
N LEU A 414 22.60 -4.43 -5.27
CA LEU A 414 22.37 -5.71 -5.91
C LEU A 414 23.64 -6.29 -6.54
N LYS A 415 23.82 -7.59 -6.44
CA LYS A 415 24.99 -8.31 -6.96
C LYS A 415 24.71 -8.86 -8.39
N CYS A 416 24.26 -8.00 -9.28
CA CYS A 416 24.03 -8.32 -10.69
C CYS A 416 24.81 -7.37 -11.61
N ASP A 417 25.01 -7.81 -12.85
CA ASP A 417 25.72 -7.05 -13.87
C ASP A 417 24.75 -6.44 -14.88
N VAL A 418 23.58 -7.07 -15.04
CA VAL A 418 22.46 -6.61 -15.88
C VAL A 418 21.14 -6.83 -15.15
N VAL A 419 20.24 -5.85 -15.22
CA VAL A 419 18.84 -5.98 -14.83
C VAL A 419 17.97 -5.86 -16.08
N ILE A 420 17.08 -6.82 -16.30
CA ILE A 420 16.02 -6.73 -17.30
C ILE A 420 14.70 -6.58 -16.54
N LEU A 421 14.06 -5.44 -16.73
CA LEU A 421 12.77 -5.10 -16.12
C LEU A 421 11.69 -5.17 -17.19
N ASP A 422 10.80 -6.16 -17.07
CA ASP A 422 9.64 -6.31 -17.96
C ASP A 422 8.39 -5.64 -17.37
N GLU A 423 7.40 -5.36 -18.21
CA GLU A 423 6.15 -4.64 -17.88
C GLU A 423 6.41 -3.28 -17.20
N MET A 424 7.39 -2.52 -17.73
CA MET A 424 7.82 -1.22 -17.18
C MET A 424 6.69 -0.19 -17.13
N SER A 425 5.65 -0.29 -17.98
CA SER A 425 4.48 0.61 -17.97
C SER A 425 3.73 0.61 -16.63
N MET A 426 3.80 -0.48 -15.86
CA MET A 426 3.15 -0.63 -14.56
C MET A 426 4.00 -0.15 -13.37
N VAL A 427 5.22 0.35 -13.61
CA VAL A 427 6.16 0.73 -12.55
C VAL A 427 6.04 2.21 -12.25
N ASP A 428 5.70 2.55 -11.00
CA ASP A 428 5.62 3.93 -10.52
C ASP A 428 7.00 4.52 -10.18
N VAL A 429 7.03 5.84 -9.92
CA VAL A 429 8.26 6.58 -9.67
C VAL A 429 9.00 6.10 -8.44
N LYS A 430 8.31 5.76 -7.35
CA LYS A 430 8.92 5.31 -6.09
C LYS A 430 9.56 3.93 -6.22
N LEU A 431 8.84 3.00 -6.85
CA LEU A 431 9.36 1.64 -7.07
C LEU A 431 10.55 1.64 -8.02
N PHE A 432 10.51 2.49 -9.08
CA PHE A 432 11.64 2.62 -9.99
C PHE A 432 12.84 3.31 -9.34
N GLN A 433 12.62 4.36 -8.54
CA GLN A 433 13.67 4.99 -7.72
C GLN A 433 14.38 3.96 -6.84
N ALA A 434 13.59 3.15 -6.09
CA ALA A 434 14.15 2.12 -5.22
C ALA A 434 15.00 1.10 -5.99
N LEU A 435 14.51 0.64 -7.15
CA LEU A 435 15.26 -0.29 -7.99
C LEU A 435 16.57 0.33 -8.49
N ILE A 436 16.50 1.54 -9.09
CA ILE A 436 17.67 2.16 -9.71
C ILE A 436 18.72 2.58 -8.66
N ALA A 437 18.31 2.93 -7.44
CA ALA A 437 19.19 3.23 -6.32
C ALA A 437 19.99 1.99 -5.88
N ALA A 438 19.40 0.81 -5.93
CA ALA A 438 20.02 -0.45 -5.56
C ALA A 438 21.01 -0.99 -6.63
N LEU A 439 21.08 -0.39 -7.83
CA LEU A 439 21.98 -0.83 -8.88
C LEU A 439 23.39 -0.25 -8.68
N ARG A 440 24.40 -1.05 -9.05
CA ARG A 440 25.77 -0.55 -9.20
C ARG A 440 25.85 0.43 -10.39
N TYR A 441 26.76 1.38 -10.35
CA TYR A 441 27.03 2.28 -11.48
C TYR A 441 27.52 1.53 -12.73
N THR A 442 27.97 0.28 -12.59
CA THR A 442 28.40 -0.60 -13.68
C THR A 442 27.28 -1.50 -14.20
N CYS A 443 26.15 -1.58 -13.49
CA CYS A 443 25.04 -2.43 -13.86
C CYS A 443 24.31 -1.86 -15.08
N ARG A 444 24.05 -2.69 -16.07
CA ARG A 444 23.18 -2.34 -17.20
C ARG A 444 21.73 -2.49 -16.84
N ILE A 445 20.87 -1.63 -17.39
CA ILE A 445 19.42 -1.74 -17.24
C ILE A 445 18.74 -1.79 -18.61
N ILE A 446 17.93 -2.80 -18.82
CA ILE A 446 17.08 -2.98 -20.00
C ILE A 446 15.64 -2.93 -19.55
N MET A 447 14.96 -1.87 -19.94
CA MET A 447 13.57 -1.57 -19.61
C MET A 447 12.68 -2.04 -20.76
N VAL A 448 11.80 -3.00 -20.49
CA VAL A 448 10.90 -3.59 -21.48
C VAL A 448 9.47 -3.26 -21.11
N GLY A 449 8.67 -2.78 -22.06
CA GLY A 449 7.27 -2.45 -21.78
C GLY A 449 6.52 -2.04 -23.05
N ASP A 450 5.32 -1.59 -22.84
CA ASP A 450 4.46 -1.07 -23.88
C ASP A 450 4.02 0.34 -23.48
N ALA A 451 4.50 1.36 -24.20
CA ALA A 451 4.23 2.76 -23.86
C ALA A 451 2.76 3.16 -24.06
N ASP A 452 2.00 2.36 -24.83
CA ASP A 452 0.60 2.61 -25.15
C ASP A 452 -0.35 1.88 -24.19
N GLN A 453 0.18 1.04 -23.27
CA GLN A 453 -0.60 0.42 -22.20
C GLN A 453 -0.92 1.43 -21.10
N LEU A 454 -1.88 1.04 -20.22
CA LEU A 454 -2.24 1.83 -19.06
C LEU A 454 -0.99 2.10 -18.18
N PRO A 455 -0.85 3.33 -17.66
CA PRO A 455 0.24 3.68 -16.77
C PRO A 455 0.12 2.96 -15.42
N SER A 456 1.14 3.14 -14.57
CA SER A 456 1.15 2.65 -13.19
C SER A 456 -0.03 3.19 -12.38
N VAL A 457 -0.46 2.43 -11.36
CA VAL A 457 -1.47 2.89 -10.39
C VAL A 457 -0.89 3.97 -9.48
N GLY A 458 0.41 3.88 -9.14
CA GLY A 458 1.14 4.90 -8.38
C GLY A 458 1.57 6.09 -9.26
N ALA A 459 2.11 7.12 -8.61
CA ALA A 459 2.53 8.35 -9.27
C ALA A 459 3.64 8.13 -10.32
N GLY A 460 3.51 8.80 -11.45
CA GLY A 460 4.50 8.85 -12.53
C GLY A 460 4.22 7.92 -13.69
N ASN A 461 4.69 8.30 -14.87
CA ASN A 461 4.63 7.53 -16.11
C ASN A 461 6.04 7.38 -16.69
N ILE A 462 6.90 6.69 -15.94
CA ILE A 462 8.34 6.63 -16.17
C ILE A 462 8.70 6.16 -17.58
N LEU A 463 8.04 5.09 -18.07
CA LEU A 463 8.37 4.55 -19.40
C LEU A 463 8.15 5.60 -20.50
N SER A 464 6.98 6.24 -20.53
CA SER A 464 6.65 7.26 -21.53
C SER A 464 7.50 8.50 -21.39
N GLU A 465 7.84 8.92 -20.17
CA GLU A 465 8.67 10.09 -19.89
C GLU A 465 10.12 9.87 -20.30
N VAL A 466 10.69 8.70 -20.00
CA VAL A 466 12.05 8.32 -20.43
C VAL A 466 12.13 8.26 -21.97
N ILE A 467 11.12 7.69 -22.64
CA ILE A 467 11.05 7.66 -24.11
C ILE A 467 11.01 9.09 -24.66
N ARG A 468 10.12 9.95 -24.15
CA ARG A 468 9.96 11.34 -24.61
C ARG A 468 11.19 12.20 -24.35
N SER A 469 11.91 11.95 -23.26
CA SER A 469 13.13 12.70 -22.95
C SER A 469 14.26 12.47 -23.93
N GLY A 470 14.28 11.33 -24.64
CA GLY A 470 15.36 10.95 -25.56
C GLY A 470 16.72 10.72 -24.89
N CYS A 471 16.79 10.74 -23.54
CA CYS A 471 18.04 10.57 -22.79
C CYS A 471 18.55 9.12 -22.77
N VAL A 472 17.66 8.15 -23.00
CA VAL A 472 17.97 6.73 -23.04
C VAL A 472 17.73 6.18 -24.45
N PRO A 473 18.69 5.41 -25.03
CA PRO A 473 18.47 4.71 -26.30
C PRO A 473 17.19 3.90 -26.27
N THR A 474 16.30 4.16 -27.22
CA THR A 474 15.00 3.49 -27.33
C THR A 474 14.91 2.74 -28.65
N VAL A 475 14.32 1.54 -28.62
CA VAL A 475 13.91 0.78 -29.80
C VAL A 475 12.43 0.48 -29.68
N CYS A 476 11.65 0.96 -30.66
CA CYS A 476 10.21 0.70 -30.74
C CYS A 476 9.96 -0.40 -31.80
N LEU A 477 9.52 -1.58 -31.34
CA LEU A 477 9.15 -2.67 -32.22
C LEU A 477 7.74 -2.40 -32.76
N ASN A 478 7.64 -2.15 -34.05
CA ASN A 478 6.38 -1.83 -34.74
C ASN A 478 5.93 -2.91 -35.74
N GLU A 479 6.74 -3.96 -35.96
CA GLU A 479 6.38 -5.04 -36.85
C GLU A 479 5.51 -6.09 -36.12
N ILE A 480 4.28 -6.22 -36.58
CA ILE A 480 3.37 -7.26 -36.09
C ILE A 480 3.64 -8.55 -36.87
N PHE A 481 4.00 -9.62 -36.15
CA PHE A 481 4.32 -10.91 -36.78
C PHE A 481 3.06 -11.58 -37.34
N ARG A 482 3.27 -12.43 -38.39
CA ARG A 482 2.21 -13.04 -39.20
C ARG A 482 1.12 -13.78 -38.40
N GLN A 483 1.45 -14.37 -37.28
CA GLN A 483 0.47 -15.02 -36.39
C GLN A 483 -0.43 -14.01 -35.67
N ALA A 484 0.14 -12.87 -35.24
CA ALA A 484 -0.60 -11.81 -34.57
C ALA A 484 -1.46 -10.97 -35.53
N LYS A 485 -1.09 -10.89 -36.82
CA LYS A 485 -1.89 -10.19 -37.85
C LYS A 485 -3.25 -10.84 -38.15
N ARG A 486 -3.52 -12.07 -37.68
CA ARG A 486 -4.80 -12.75 -37.82
C ARG A 486 -5.71 -12.61 -36.60
N SER A 487 -5.23 -11.93 -35.56
CA SER A 487 -5.96 -11.74 -34.31
C SER A 487 -6.68 -10.39 -34.31
N LEU A 488 -8.00 -10.41 -34.27
CA LEU A 488 -8.79 -9.19 -34.09
C LEU A 488 -8.57 -8.52 -32.73
N ILE A 489 -8.13 -9.28 -31.71
CA ILE A 489 -7.72 -8.69 -30.41
C ILE A 489 -6.54 -7.74 -30.63
N VAL A 490 -5.52 -8.16 -31.39
CA VAL A 490 -4.33 -7.35 -31.66
C VAL A 490 -4.68 -6.15 -32.57
N GLU A 491 -5.46 -6.37 -33.61
CA GLU A 491 -5.89 -5.32 -34.54
C GLU A 491 -6.71 -4.25 -33.82
N ASN A 492 -7.71 -4.67 -33.02
CA ASN A 492 -8.52 -3.75 -32.23
C ASN A 492 -7.71 -3.00 -31.15
N ALA A 493 -6.68 -3.62 -30.57
CA ALA A 493 -5.78 -2.92 -29.64
C ALA A 493 -5.07 -1.74 -30.37
N HIS A 494 -4.61 -1.93 -31.61
CA HIS A 494 -4.04 -0.84 -32.41
C HIS A 494 -5.07 0.21 -32.81
N HIS A 495 -6.29 -0.20 -33.18
CA HIS A 495 -7.39 0.73 -33.49
C HIS A 495 -7.72 1.63 -32.29
N ILE A 496 -7.78 1.07 -31.07
CA ILE A 496 -8.00 1.86 -29.84
C ILE A 496 -6.94 2.95 -29.68
N ILE A 497 -5.67 2.60 -29.86
CA ILE A 497 -4.54 3.54 -29.72
C ILE A 497 -4.60 4.64 -30.80
N SER A 498 -4.97 4.27 -32.04
CA SER A 498 -5.07 5.21 -33.18
C SER A 498 -6.38 6.02 -33.18
N GLY A 499 -7.30 5.73 -32.24
CA GLY A 499 -8.65 6.35 -32.22
C GLY A 499 -9.57 5.86 -33.34
N GLU A 500 -9.26 4.72 -33.92
CA GLU A 500 -10.07 4.10 -34.98
C GLU A 500 -11.21 3.26 -34.40
N PRO A 501 -12.33 3.07 -35.15
CA PRO A 501 -13.45 2.24 -34.72
C PRO A 501 -13.03 0.77 -34.52
N LEU A 502 -13.61 0.12 -33.49
CA LEU A 502 -13.44 -1.31 -33.28
C LEU A 502 -14.03 -2.13 -34.42
N GLN A 503 -13.29 -3.11 -34.88
CA GLN A 503 -13.81 -4.13 -35.79
C GLN A 503 -14.62 -5.17 -35.01
N LYS A 504 -15.88 -5.38 -35.41
CA LYS A 504 -16.72 -6.43 -34.79
C LYS A 504 -16.39 -7.78 -35.44
N GLY A 505 -16.00 -8.73 -34.58
CA GLY A 505 -15.65 -10.08 -35.01
C GLY A 505 -16.84 -10.91 -35.50
N SER A 506 -16.54 -11.88 -36.33
CA SER A 506 -17.44 -12.96 -36.74
C SER A 506 -17.35 -14.15 -35.78
N LYS A 507 -18.16 -15.21 -35.98
CA LYS A 507 -18.17 -16.41 -35.13
C LYS A 507 -16.84 -17.17 -35.12
N THR A 508 -15.96 -16.91 -36.09
CA THR A 508 -14.66 -17.59 -36.24
C THR A 508 -13.49 -16.78 -35.73
N ASP A 509 -13.74 -15.56 -35.25
CA ASP A 509 -12.71 -14.65 -34.78
C ASP A 509 -12.47 -14.81 -33.28
N ASP A 510 -11.43 -14.16 -32.77
CA ASP A 510 -11.00 -14.20 -31.37
C ASP A 510 -11.48 -12.99 -30.54
N PHE A 511 -12.23 -12.05 -31.16
CA PHE A 511 -12.74 -10.85 -30.51
C PHE A 511 -14.25 -10.68 -30.72
N PHE A 512 -14.98 -10.40 -29.63
CA PHE A 512 -16.42 -10.15 -29.64
C PHE A 512 -16.75 -8.92 -28.81
N PHE A 513 -17.62 -8.06 -29.32
CA PHE A 513 -18.13 -6.91 -28.59
C PHE A 513 -19.64 -7.05 -28.38
N LEU A 514 -20.06 -7.07 -27.11
CA LEU A 514 -21.46 -7.20 -26.70
C LEU A 514 -21.85 -5.95 -25.88
N GLU A 515 -22.90 -5.27 -26.32
CA GLU A 515 -23.40 -4.07 -25.64
C GLU A 515 -24.38 -4.47 -24.54
N ALA A 516 -24.06 -4.07 -23.30
CA ALA A 516 -24.92 -4.22 -22.14
C ALA A 516 -24.44 -3.25 -21.04
N ASP A 517 -25.34 -2.83 -20.17
CA ASP A 517 -25.04 -1.95 -19.04
C ASP A 517 -25.62 -2.45 -17.72
N GLY A 518 -25.10 -1.93 -16.62
CA GLY A 518 -25.58 -2.18 -15.26
C GLY A 518 -25.80 -3.67 -14.96
N GLU A 519 -26.99 -4.01 -14.45
CA GLU A 519 -27.37 -5.38 -14.10
C GLU A 519 -27.50 -6.32 -15.32
N ALA A 520 -27.81 -5.77 -16.50
CA ALA A 520 -27.87 -6.57 -17.72
C ALA A 520 -26.46 -7.07 -18.10
N ALA A 521 -25.45 -6.22 -17.97
CA ALA A 521 -24.05 -6.59 -18.17
C ALA A 521 -23.58 -7.63 -17.14
N GLN A 522 -23.95 -7.48 -15.85
CA GLN A 522 -23.65 -8.46 -14.81
C GLN A 522 -24.22 -9.85 -15.16
N ARG A 523 -25.52 -9.93 -15.51
CA ARG A 523 -26.14 -11.19 -15.92
C ARG A 523 -25.49 -11.80 -17.16
N LEU A 524 -25.15 -10.95 -18.14
CA LEU A 524 -24.47 -11.40 -19.36
C LEU A 524 -23.09 -12.00 -19.06
N VAL A 525 -22.30 -11.36 -18.21
CA VAL A 525 -20.99 -11.88 -17.78
C VAL A 525 -21.15 -13.23 -17.07
N CYS A 526 -22.09 -13.33 -16.12
CA CYS A 526 -22.36 -14.60 -15.44
C CYS A 526 -22.77 -15.71 -16.41
N ASP A 527 -23.65 -15.44 -17.36
CA ASP A 527 -24.08 -16.43 -18.38
C ASP A 527 -22.92 -16.82 -19.31
N LEU A 528 -22.09 -15.86 -19.73
CA LEU A 528 -20.91 -16.15 -20.53
C LEU A 528 -19.94 -17.10 -19.80
N VAL A 529 -19.62 -16.80 -18.54
CA VAL A 529 -18.65 -17.57 -17.75
C VAL A 529 -19.17 -18.98 -17.40
N THR A 530 -20.44 -19.06 -16.98
CA THR A 530 -20.96 -20.34 -16.46
C THR A 530 -21.57 -21.26 -17.52
N THR A 531 -22.04 -20.70 -18.63
CA THR A 531 -22.84 -21.44 -19.61
C THR A 531 -22.30 -21.35 -21.03
N ARG A 532 -22.20 -20.13 -21.59
CA ARG A 532 -22.01 -19.96 -23.05
C ARG A 532 -20.60 -20.34 -23.49
N LEU A 533 -19.56 -19.82 -22.82
CA LEU A 533 -18.18 -20.13 -23.19
C LEU A 533 -17.82 -21.60 -22.91
N PRO A 534 -18.19 -22.20 -21.76
CA PRO A 534 -17.99 -23.63 -21.52
C PRO A 534 -18.65 -24.52 -22.59
N ARG A 535 -19.90 -24.21 -22.97
CA ARG A 535 -20.63 -25.00 -23.99
C ARG A 535 -20.07 -24.83 -25.40
N SER A 536 -19.63 -23.62 -25.76
CA SER A 536 -19.18 -23.31 -27.12
C SER A 536 -17.74 -23.72 -27.39
N TYR A 537 -16.88 -23.64 -26.38
CA TYR A 537 -15.43 -23.82 -26.53
C TYR A 537 -14.85 -24.91 -25.63
N GLY A 538 -15.63 -25.49 -24.73
CA GLY A 538 -15.15 -26.48 -23.76
C GLY A 538 -14.28 -25.91 -22.65
N PHE A 539 -14.34 -24.61 -22.39
CA PHE A 539 -13.55 -23.94 -21.38
C PHE A 539 -14.01 -24.30 -19.96
N ASP A 540 -13.06 -24.53 -19.07
CA ASP A 540 -13.30 -24.62 -17.63
C ASP A 540 -13.52 -23.21 -17.07
N PRO A 541 -14.67 -22.92 -16.41
CA PRO A 541 -15.00 -21.59 -15.92
C PRO A 541 -13.97 -21.01 -14.95
N ILE A 542 -13.29 -21.86 -14.20
CA ILE A 542 -12.33 -21.43 -13.15
C ILE A 542 -10.90 -21.37 -13.69
N ARG A 543 -10.53 -22.29 -14.60
CA ARG A 543 -9.14 -22.43 -15.07
C ARG A 543 -8.86 -21.63 -16.34
N ASP A 544 -9.85 -21.57 -17.26
CA ASP A 544 -9.65 -21.07 -18.63
C ASP A 544 -10.26 -19.68 -18.84
N ILE A 545 -11.15 -19.21 -17.93
CA ILE A 545 -11.87 -17.95 -18.09
C ILE A 545 -11.41 -16.96 -17.01
N GLN A 546 -11.11 -15.74 -17.43
CA GLN A 546 -10.83 -14.61 -16.53
C GLN A 546 -11.77 -13.44 -16.84
N VAL A 547 -12.40 -12.88 -15.79
CA VAL A 547 -13.20 -11.66 -15.88
C VAL A 547 -12.37 -10.48 -15.41
N LEU A 548 -12.27 -9.44 -16.23
CA LEU A 548 -11.62 -8.18 -15.91
C LEU A 548 -12.68 -7.09 -15.75
N CYS A 549 -12.59 -6.32 -14.67
CA CYS A 549 -13.52 -5.24 -14.35
C CYS A 549 -12.77 -3.90 -14.26
N PRO A 550 -13.34 -2.81 -14.78
CA PRO A 550 -12.71 -1.49 -14.71
C PRO A 550 -12.81 -0.87 -13.29
N THR A 551 -13.77 -1.33 -12.47
CA THR A 551 -14.03 -0.78 -11.13
C THR A 551 -14.17 -1.88 -10.07
N LYS A 552 -14.07 -1.49 -8.80
CA LYS A 552 -14.35 -2.40 -7.66
C LYS A 552 -15.82 -2.42 -7.29
N LEU A 553 -16.50 -1.28 -7.40
CA LEU A 553 -17.89 -1.04 -6.99
C LEU A 553 -18.84 -1.07 -8.18
N GLY A 554 -20.13 -1.18 -7.89
CA GLY A 554 -21.21 -1.26 -8.88
C GLY A 554 -21.52 -2.68 -9.35
N PRO A 555 -22.59 -2.87 -10.15
CA PRO A 555 -23.06 -4.19 -10.59
C PRO A 555 -22.03 -4.98 -11.40
N THR A 556 -21.21 -4.30 -12.19
CA THR A 556 -20.12 -4.88 -12.99
C THR A 556 -18.76 -4.76 -12.33
N GLY A 557 -18.71 -4.31 -11.07
CA GLY A 557 -17.48 -4.24 -10.28
C GLY A 557 -17.03 -5.60 -9.74
N THR A 558 -15.75 -5.70 -9.39
CA THR A 558 -15.18 -6.97 -8.92
C THR A 558 -15.88 -7.50 -7.66
N GLN A 559 -16.38 -6.63 -6.76
CA GLN A 559 -17.07 -7.07 -5.54
C GLN A 559 -18.39 -7.80 -5.88
N ALA A 560 -19.24 -7.20 -6.68
CA ALA A 560 -20.53 -7.78 -7.06
C ALA A 560 -20.35 -9.04 -7.90
N LEU A 561 -19.47 -9.00 -8.92
CA LEU A 561 -19.24 -10.16 -9.78
C LEU A 561 -18.58 -11.33 -9.06
N ASN A 562 -17.69 -11.08 -8.09
CA ASN A 562 -17.11 -12.14 -7.27
C ASN A 562 -18.17 -12.87 -6.44
N VAL A 563 -19.12 -12.15 -5.82
CA VAL A 563 -20.22 -12.74 -5.07
C VAL A 563 -21.12 -13.61 -5.97
N GLU A 564 -21.54 -13.08 -7.11
CA GLU A 564 -22.40 -13.78 -8.04
C GLU A 564 -21.73 -15.03 -8.65
N LEU A 565 -20.51 -14.90 -9.14
CA LEU A 565 -19.76 -16.02 -9.71
C LEU A 565 -19.39 -17.07 -8.66
N GLN A 566 -19.10 -16.67 -7.43
CA GLN A 566 -18.88 -17.59 -6.30
C GLN A 566 -20.14 -18.42 -6.04
N ASN A 567 -21.31 -17.79 -5.98
CA ASN A 567 -22.57 -18.48 -5.74
C ASN A 567 -22.93 -19.45 -6.89
N LEU A 568 -22.61 -19.10 -8.12
CA LEU A 568 -22.92 -19.92 -9.30
C LEU A 568 -21.94 -21.07 -9.52
N LEU A 569 -20.63 -20.84 -9.29
CA LEU A 569 -19.58 -21.82 -9.60
C LEU A 569 -19.14 -22.66 -8.40
N ASN A 570 -19.23 -22.09 -7.20
CA ASN A 570 -18.82 -22.75 -5.95
C ASN A 570 -19.76 -22.35 -4.80
N PRO A 571 -21.04 -22.75 -4.85
CA PRO A 571 -22.01 -22.41 -3.81
C PRO A 571 -21.58 -23.00 -2.45
N PRO A 572 -21.91 -22.33 -1.34
CA PRO A 572 -21.62 -22.83 0.00
C PRO A 572 -22.26 -24.20 0.22
N GLN A 573 -21.47 -25.21 0.54
CA GLN A 573 -21.93 -26.55 0.89
C GLN A 573 -22.15 -26.61 2.41
N LYS A 574 -23.29 -27.16 2.85
CA LYS A 574 -23.54 -27.44 4.27
C LYS A 574 -22.45 -28.42 4.77
N GLY A 575 -21.52 -27.92 5.58
CA GLY A 575 -20.47 -28.72 6.22
C GLY A 575 -19.01 -28.44 5.78
N LYS A 576 -18.78 -27.36 5.05
CA LYS A 576 -17.42 -26.82 4.82
C LYS A 576 -17.30 -25.43 5.37
#